data_a1bdbeffd334eb07f40a17a726f5ce88
#
_entry.id   a1bdbeffd334eb07f40a17a726f5ce88
#
_cell.length_a   1.000
_cell.length_b   1.000
_cell.length_c   1.000
_cell.angle_alpha   90.00
_cell.angle_beta   90.00
_cell.angle_gamma   90.00
#
_symmetry.space_group_name_H-M   'P 1'
#
loop_
_entity.id
_entity.type
_entity.pdbx_description
1 polymer ?
#
loop_
_entity_poly.entity_id
_entity_poly.type
_entity_poly.pdbx_seq_one_letter_code
_entity_poly.pdbx_strand_id
1 'polypeptide(L)'
;IRHLDGLTLLLDCYNANPQSTRAALDLLVAIEPGRPKVAFLGSMLELGRRAVEIHADLLAEAATMGLDLLVATGDFAAAGRTVSSAHGSTLIAIADPLEAYEELRGRLGGDEVVLLKASRGFALERVIPEFERDHDTASVPGGTEA
;
A
#
# COMPACT_ATOMS: atom_id res chain seq x y z
N ILE A 1 -14.22 0.01 0.10
CA ILE A 1 -13.72 1.01 1.06
C ILE A 1 -14.02 0.56 2.48
N ARG A 2 -13.06 0.68 3.34
CA ARG A 2 -13.19 0.36 4.75
C ARG A 2 -12.72 1.54 5.60
N HIS A 3 -13.56 1.98 6.53
CA HIS A 3 -13.20 3.05 7.45
C HIS A 3 -12.79 2.48 8.81
N LEU A 4 -11.63 2.89 9.32
CA LEU A 4 -11.08 2.45 10.60
C LEU A 4 -10.76 3.68 11.43
N ASP A 5 -11.71 4.12 12.24
CA ASP A 5 -11.62 5.40 12.97
C ASP A 5 -11.30 6.53 11.96
N GLY A 6 -10.15 7.15 12.00
CA GLY A 6 -9.78 8.19 11.04
C GLY A 6 -9.14 7.69 9.75
N LEU A 7 -8.76 6.41 9.70
CA LEU A 7 -8.06 5.83 8.57
C LEU A 7 -9.06 5.27 7.56
N THR A 8 -8.79 5.43 6.27
CA THR A 8 -9.62 4.86 5.22
C THR A 8 -8.79 3.91 4.37
N LEU A 9 -9.26 2.68 4.20
CA LEU A 9 -8.63 1.70 3.34
C LEU A 9 -9.40 1.58 2.03
N LEU A 10 -8.69 1.71 0.92
CA LEU A 10 -9.21 1.40 -0.41
C LEU A 10 -8.71 0.00 -0.74
N LEU A 11 -9.62 -0.97 -0.72
CA LEU A 11 -9.25 -2.38 -0.87
C LEU A 11 -9.37 -2.81 -2.32
N ASP A 12 -8.26 -3.14 -2.95
CA ASP A 12 -8.22 -3.60 -4.32
C ASP A 12 -7.18 -4.72 -4.44
N CYS A 13 -7.45 -5.83 -3.75
CA CYS A 13 -6.54 -6.95 -3.62
C CYS A 13 -6.90 -8.15 -4.49
N TYR A 14 -7.84 -7.99 -5.42
CA TYR A 14 -8.35 -9.12 -6.19
C TYR A 14 -7.68 -9.29 -7.54
N ASN A 15 -7.28 -8.20 -8.17
CA ASN A 15 -6.68 -8.26 -9.49
C ASN A 15 -5.81 -7.03 -9.68
N ALA A 16 -4.61 -7.24 -10.19
CA ALA A 16 -3.70 -6.16 -10.46
C ALA A 16 -2.95 -6.39 -11.76
N ASN A 17 -3.03 -5.42 -12.64
CA ASN A 17 -2.20 -5.33 -13.82
C ASN A 17 -1.73 -3.88 -13.92
N PRO A 18 -0.80 -3.55 -14.83
CA PRO A 18 -0.27 -2.19 -14.90
C PRO A 18 -1.35 -1.13 -15.08
N GLN A 19 -2.33 -1.40 -15.93
CA GLN A 19 -3.41 -0.43 -16.20
C GLN A 19 -4.28 -0.20 -14.97
N SER A 20 -4.73 -1.28 -14.30
CA SER A 20 -5.59 -1.13 -13.14
C SER A 20 -4.86 -0.53 -11.96
N THR A 21 -3.56 -0.80 -11.85
CA THR A 21 -2.75 -0.23 -10.77
C THR A 21 -2.57 1.28 -10.97
N ARG A 22 -2.32 1.72 -12.20
CA ARG A 22 -2.26 3.16 -12.50
C ARG A 22 -3.58 3.84 -12.20
N ALA A 23 -4.70 3.22 -12.60
CA ALA A 23 -6.02 3.79 -12.33
C ALA A 23 -6.29 3.89 -10.82
N ALA A 24 -5.90 2.89 -10.05
CA ALA A 24 -6.08 2.92 -8.60
C ALA A 24 -5.22 3.99 -7.94
N LEU A 25 -3.99 4.17 -8.41
CA LEU A 25 -3.10 5.22 -7.90
C LEU A 25 -3.66 6.61 -8.23
N ASP A 26 -4.18 6.80 -9.44
CA ASP A 26 -4.79 8.07 -9.82
C ASP A 26 -6.00 8.39 -8.94
N LEU A 27 -6.81 7.38 -8.64
CA LEU A 27 -7.95 7.55 -7.74
C LEU A 27 -7.49 7.92 -6.34
N LEU A 28 -6.46 7.24 -5.83
CA LEU A 28 -5.93 7.51 -4.50
C LEU A 28 -5.49 8.96 -4.36
N VAL A 29 -4.78 9.47 -5.36
CA VAL A 29 -4.29 10.84 -5.34
C VAL A 29 -5.42 11.85 -5.39
N ALA A 30 -6.48 11.53 -6.14
CA ALA A 30 -7.62 12.45 -6.35
C ALA A 30 -8.64 12.44 -5.22
N ILE A 31 -8.80 11.31 -4.53
CA ILE A 31 -9.83 11.17 -3.49
C ILE A 31 -9.44 11.95 -2.23
N GLU A 32 -10.42 12.56 -1.58
CA GLU A 32 -10.23 13.24 -0.29
C GLU A 32 -9.02 14.17 -0.28
N PRO A 33 -9.03 15.25 -1.07
CA PRO A 33 -7.91 16.20 -1.10
C PRO A 33 -7.60 16.70 0.31
N GLY A 34 -6.33 16.85 0.61
CA GLY A 34 -5.87 17.31 1.91
C GLY A 34 -5.59 16.23 2.92
N ARG A 35 -5.99 14.98 2.65
CA ARG A 35 -5.64 13.86 3.52
C ARG A 35 -4.32 13.23 3.04
N PRO A 36 -3.48 12.74 3.97
CA PRO A 36 -2.27 12.03 3.57
C PRO A 36 -2.60 10.76 2.79
N LYS A 37 -1.79 10.41 1.81
CA LYS A 37 -2.03 9.27 0.93
C LYS A 37 -0.90 8.26 1.03
N VAL A 38 -1.27 7.00 1.20
CA VAL A 38 -0.34 5.87 1.28
C VAL A 38 -0.75 4.84 0.24
N ALA A 39 0.19 4.41 -0.58
CA ALA A 39 -0.03 3.29 -1.49
C ALA A 39 0.74 2.09 -0.95
N PHE A 40 0.05 0.99 -0.71
CA PHE A 40 0.61 -0.27 -0.26
C PHE A 40 0.45 -1.27 -1.41
N LEU A 41 1.54 -1.52 -2.13
CA LEU A 41 1.51 -2.28 -3.37
C LEU A 41 2.12 -3.67 -3.18
N GLY A 42 1.40 -4.69 -3.66
CA GLY A 42 1.91 -6.06 -3.74
C GLY A 42 2.04 -6.50 -5.18
N SER A 43 2.63 -7.66 -5.40
CA SER A 43 2.95 -8.15 -6.73
C SER A 43 1.78 -8.18 -7.69
N MET A 44 2.05 -7.81 -8.93
CA MET A 44 1.18 -8.10 -10.07
C MET A 44 1.67 -9.42 -10.65
N LEU A 45 0.82 -10.44 -10.61
CA LEU A 45 1.18 -11.78 -11.08
C LEU A 45 0.89 -11.94 -12.57
N GLU A 46 1.45 -12.99 -13.16
CA GLU A 46 1.18 -13.39 -14.54
C GLU A 46 1.62 -12.36 -15.58
N LEU A 47 2.68 -11.60 -15.30
CA LEU A 47 3.23 -10.61 -16.23
C LEU A 47 4.30 -11.19 -17.17
N GLY A 48 4.71 -12.44 -16.95
CA GLY A 48 5.67 -13.08 -17.80
C GLY A 48 7.08 -12.52 -17.65
N ARG A 49 7.84 -12.51 -18.77
CA ARG A 49 9.26 -12.16 -18.76
C ARG A 49 9.54 -10.71 -18.37
N ARG A 50 8.58 -9.84 -18.57
CA ARG A 50 8.76 -8.41 -18.30
C ARG A 50 8.35 -8.01 -16.89
N ALA A 51 8.04 -8.99 -16.03
CA ALA A 51 7.54 -8.71 -14.68
C ALA A 51 8.45 -7.76 -13.90
N VAL A 52 9.76 -8.00 -13.90
CA VAL A 52 10.70 -7.15 -13.16
C VAL A 52 10.69 -5.73 -13.69
N GLU A 53 10.74 -5.57 -15.01
CA GLU A 53 10.75 -4.27 -15.66
C GLU A 53 9.46 -3.50 -15.42
N ILE A 54 8.32 -4.20 -15.53
CA ILE A 54 7.01 -3.57 -15.37
C ILE A 54 6.82 -3.10 -13.93
N HIS A 55 7.20 -3.91 -12.94
CA HIS A 55 7.13 -3.49 -11.54
C HIS A 55 8.03 -2.27 -11.28
N ALA A 56 9.23 -2.27 -11.85
CA ALA A 56 10.16 -1.16 -11.67
C ALA A 56 9.62 0.13 -12.28
N ASP A 57 9.09 0.05 -13.50
CA ASP A 57 8.54 1.22 -14.19
C ASP A 57 7.35 1.79 -13.42
N LEU A 58 6.46 0.93 -12.95
CA LEU A 58 5.28 1.36 -12.24
C LEU A 58 5.60 1.96 -10.88
N LEU A 59 6.58 1.39 -10.18
CA LEU A 59 7.00 1.94 -8.91
C LEU A 59 7.63 3.32 -9.09
N ALA A 60 8.42 3.49 -10.14
CA ALA A 60 9.00 4.80 -10.44
C ALA A 60 7.93 5.84 -10.75
N GLU A 61 6.88 5.46 -11.47
CA GLU A 61 5.74 6.36 -11.71
C GLU A 61 5.05 6.72 -10.40
N ALA A 62 4.76 5.73 -9.56
CA ALA A 62 4.09 5.97 -8.28
C ALA A 62 4.90 6.92 -7.39
N ALA A 63 6.22 6.79 -7.41
CA ALA A 63 7.10 7.62 -6.60
C ALA A 63 7.05 9.10 -6.97
N THR A 64 6.57 9.43 -8.18
CA THR A 64 6.45 10.83 -8.63
C THR A 64 5.07 11.43 -8.37
N MET A 65 4.15 10.69 -7.77
CA MET A 65 2.75 11.12 -7.64
C MET A 65 2.46 11.95 -6.39
N GLY A 66 3.48 12.24 -5.58
CA GLY A 66 3.28 13.05 -4.38
C GLY A 66 2.64 12.30 -3.21
N LEU A 67 2.77 10.98 -3.18
CA LEU A 67 2.29 10.18 -2.07
C LEU A 67 3.10 10.45 -0.81
N ASP A 68 2.44 10.44 0.35
CA ASP A 68 3.14 10.63 1.61
C ASP A 68 3.99 9.42 1.96
N LEU A 69 3.48 8.21 1.68
CA LEU A 69 4.25 6.98 1.83
C LEU A 69 3.92 6.03 0.68
N LEU A 70 4.93 5.34 0.20
CA LEU A 70 4.81 4.31 -0.83
C LEU A 70 5.42 3.04 -0.29
N VAL A 71 4.61 2.00 -0.13
CA VAL A 71 5.05 0.72 0.41
C VAL A 71 5.12 -0.29 -0.73
N ALA A 72 6.33 -0.74 -1.02
CA ALA A 72 6.61 -1.66 -2.12
C ALA A 72 6.89 -3.05 -1.55
N THR A 73 5.99 -3.99 -1.82
CA THR A 73 6.15 -5.37 -1.34
C THR A 73 6.16 -6.33 -2.52
N GLY A 74 6.47 -7.60 -2.26
CA GLY A 74 6.58 -8.58 -3.32
C GLY A 74 7.58 -8.15 -4.37
N ASP A 75 7.20 -8.27 -5.63
CA ASP A 75 8.07 -7.92 -6.75
C ASP A 75 8.39 -6.43 -6.85
N PHE A 76 7.58 -5.58 -6.23
CA PHE A 76 7.90 -4.15 -6.16
C PHE A 76 9.08 -3.87 -5.23
N ALA A 77 9.31 -4.71 -4.23
CA ALA A 77 10.36 -4.45 -3.25
C ALA A 77 11.75 -4.42 -3.88
N ALA A 78 12.02 -5.32 -4.82
CA ALA A 78 13.31 -5.33 -5.51
C ALA A 78 13.53 -4.04 -6.31
N ALA A 79 12.47 -3.54 -6.93
CA ALA A 79 12.53 -2.27 -7.67
C ALA A 79 12.81 -1.09 -6.76
N GLY A 80 12.42 -1.19 -5.49
CA GLY A 80 12.61 -0.14 -4.51
C GLY A 80 14.07 0.26 -4.32
N ARG A 81 15.00 -0.65 -4.56
CA ARG A 81 16.43 -0.34 -4.42
C ARG A 81 16.87 0.74 -5.40
N THR A 82 16.31 0.74 -6.60
CA THR A 82 16.63 1.72 -7.61
C THR A 82 15.93 3.04 -7.36
N VAL A 83 14.67 2.98 -6.92
CA VAL A 83 13.83 4.16 -6.71
C VAL A 83 14.20 4.88 -5.42
N SER A 84 14.62 4.16 -4.39
CA SER A 84 14.85 4.71 -3.05
C SER A 84 15.95 5.77 -3.01
N SER A 85 16.89 5.77 -3.96
CA SER A 85 17.94 6.78 -3.99
C SER A 85 17.38 8.20 -4.13
N ALA A 86 16.24 8.34 -4.81
CA ALA A 86 15.62 9.65 -5.02
C ALA A 86 14.45 9.91 -4.06
N HIS A 87 13.86 8.87 -3.49
CA HIS A 87 12.61 8.98 -2.72
C HIS A 87 12.65 8.24 -1.39
N GLY A 88 13.84 8.00 -0.84
CA GLY A 88 14.03 7.11 0.30
C GLY A 88 13.20 7.42 1.54
N SER A 89 12.94 8.71 1.82
CA SER A 89 12.19 9.08 3.02
C SER A 89 10.70 8.75 2.93
N THR A 90 10.18 8.51 1.72
CA THR A 90 8.78 8.21 1.51
C THR A 90 8.53 6.79 1.01
N LEU A 91 9.60 5.99 0.88
CA LEU A 91 9.51 4.63 0.34
C LEU A 91 9.87 3.61 1.40
N ILE A 92 9.01 2.60 1.55
CA ILE A 92 9.29 1.40 2.32
C ILE A 92 9.34 0.25 1.31
N ALA A 93 10.47 -0.43 1.21
CA ALA A 93 10.64 -1.53 0.24
C ALA A 93 11.02 -2.81 1.00
N ILE A 94 10.03 -3.62 1.31
CA ILE A 94 10.20 -4.88 2.06
C ILE A 94 9.31 -5.92 1.39
N ALA A 95 9.91 -7.04 0.98
CA ALA A 95 9.19 -8.04 0.19
C ALA A 95 7.98 -8.65 0.90
N ASP A 96 8.11 -8.98 2.19
CA ASP A 96 7.02 -9.56 2.95
C ASP A 96 6.05 -8.45 3.39
N PRO A 97 4.78 -8.51 3.00
CA PRO A 97 3.83 -7.45 3.34
C PRO A 97 3.58 -7.29 4.84
N LEU A 98 3.68 -8.35 5.63
CA LEU A 98 3.51 -8.24 7.08
C LEU A 98 4.70 -7.53 7.72
N GLU A 99 5.91 -7.80 7.26
CA GLU A 99 7.09 -7.07 7.71
C GLU A 99 7.04 -5.61 7.27
N ALA A 100 6.56 -5.37 6.06
CA ALA A 100 6.38 -4.01 5.56
C ALA A 100 5.36 -3.24 6.41
N TYR A 101 4.30 -3.91 6.84
CA TYR A 101 3.31 -3.28 7.72
C TYR A 101 3.94 -2.88 9.06
N GLU A 102 4.82 -3.70 9.62
CA GLU A 102 5.49 -3.36 10.87
C GLU A 102 6.28 -2.05 10.76
N GLU A 103 6.90 -1.82 9.62
CA GLU A 103 7.61 -0.57 9.37
C GLU A 103 6.63 0.59 9.16
N LEU A 104 5.56 0.33 8.42
CA LEU A 104 4.55 1.35 8.11
C LEU A 104 3.83 1.83 9.36
N ARG A 105 3.49 0.91 10.27
CA ARG A 105 2.64 1.24 11.42
C ARG A 105 3.21 2.35 12.29
N GLY A 106 4.52 2.45 12.35
CA GLY A 106 5.18 3.49 13.14
C GLY A 106 5.13 4.86 12.48
N ARG A 107 4.69 4.95 11.23
CA ARG A 107 4.65 6.20 10.48
C ARG A 107 3.24 6.71 10.21
N LEU A 108 2.22 5.93 10.56
CA LEU A 108 0.83 6.32 10.33
C LEU A 108 0.34 7.24 11.44
N GLY A 109 -0.29 8.33 11.05
CA GLY A 109 -0.91 9.26 11.98
C GLY A 109 -2.35 8.90 12.35
N GLY A 110 -3.00 8.08 11.50
CA GLY A 110 -4.37 7.65 11.73
C GLY A 110 -5.41 8.36 10.87
N ASP A 111 -4.99 9.27 10.02
CA ASP A 111 -5.88 10.05 9.15
C ASP A 111 -5.63 9.80 7.66
N GLU A 112 -4.81 8.82 7.33
CA GLU A 112 -4.43 8.56 5.95
C GLU A 112 -5.52 7.84 5.16
N VAL A 113 -5.46 8.01 3.85
CA VAL A 113 -6.16 7.13 2.91
C VAL A 113 -5.11 6.16 2.38
N VAL A 114 -5.33 4.88 2.58
CA VAL A 114 -4.36 3.83 2.20
C VAL A 114 -4.96 2.95 1.11
N LEU A 115 -4.27 2.87 -0.01
CA LEU A 115 -4.64 1.95 -1.08
C LEU A 115 -3.90 0.63 -0.87
N LEU A 116 -4.64 -0.49 -0.85
CA LEU A 116 -4.06 -1.83 -0.87
C LEU A 116 -4.32 -2.42 -2.25
N LYS A 117 -3.27 -2.61 -3.05
CA LYS A 117 -3.40 -3.06 -4.44
C LYS A 117 -2.40 -4.18 -4.75
N ALA A 118 -2.91 -5.33 -5.16
CA ALA A 118 -2.10 -6.49 -5.55
C ALA A 118 -2.94 -7.48 -6.33
N SER A 119 -2.27 -8.43 -6.98
CA SER A 119 -2.96 -9.58 -7.56
C SER A 119 -3.49 -10.48 -6.46
N ARG A 120 -4.58 -11.18 -6.74
CA ARG A 120 -5.25 -12.04 -5.79
C ARG A 120 -4.32 -13.09 -5.17
N GLY A 121 -3.50 -13.73 -5.98
CA GLY A 121 -2.60 -14.78 -5.52
C GLY A 121 -1.50 -14.28 -4.60
N PHE A 122 -1.23 -12.97 -4.57
CA PHE A 122 -0.27 -12.40 -3.63
C PHE A 122 -0.83 -12.33 -2.22
N ALA A 123 -2.16 -12.28 -2.09
CA ALA A 123 -2.86 -12.28 -0.80
C ALA A 123 -2.48 -11.08 0.07
N LEU A 124 -2.52 -9.88 -0.50
CA LEU A 124 -2.22 -8.65 0.24
C LEU A 124 -3.22 -8.37 1.36
N GLU A 125 -4.42 -8.92 1.26
CA GLU A 125 -5.45 -8.79 2.30
C GLU A 125 -5.00 -9.33 3.65
N ARG A 126 -3.89 -10.04 3.71
CA ARG A 126 -3.29 -10.50 4.98
C ARG A 126 -2.93 -9.34 5.91
N VAL A 127 -2.72 -8.14 5.37
CA VAL A 127 -2.39 -6.99 6.21
C VAL A 127 -3.63 -6.32 6.81
N ILE A 128 -4.82 -6.62 6.32
CA ILE A 128 -6.05 -5.96 6.79
C ILE A 128 -6.27 -6.17 8.28
N PRO A 129 -6.14 -7.38 8.84
CA PRO A 129 -6.28 -7.55 10.29
C PRO A 129 -5.29 -6.72 11.10
N GLU A 130 -4.10 -6.45 10.55
CA GLU A 130 -3.11 -5.62 11.22
C GLU A 130 -3.58 -4.18 11.32
N PHE A 131 -4.13 -3.64 10.22
CA PHE A 131 -4.72 -2.30 10.23
C PHE A 131 -5.89 -2.23 11.21
N GLU A 132 -6.75 -3.24 11.20
CA GLU A 132 -7.90 -3.28 12.10
C GLU A 132 -7.48 -3.27 13.56
N ARG A 133 -6.49 -4.07 13.91
CA ARG A 133 -6.00 -4.13 15.27
C ARG A 133 -5.46 -2.79 15.74
N ASP A 134 -4.77 -2.09 14.89
CA ASP A 134 -4.08 -0.86 15.27
C ASP A 134 -4.96 0.40 15.14
N HIS A 135 -5.98 0.37 14.30
CA HIS A 135 -6.73 1.59 13.96
C HIS A 135 -8.25 1.50 14.15
N ASP A 136 -8.80 0.32 14.40
CA ASP A 136 -10.24 0.17 14.58
C ASP A 136 -10.54 -0.21 16.02
N THR A 137 -10.76 0.79 16.86
CA THR A 137 -11.01 0.55 18.28
C THR A 137 -12.31 -0.22 18.53
N ALA A 138 -13.26 -0.15 17.61
CA ALA A 138 -14.52 -0.88 17.74
C ALA A 138 -14.33 -2.39 17.59
N SER A 139 -13.25 -2.84 16.95
CA SER A 139 -12.97 -4.27 16.76
C SER A 139 -12.02 -4.82 17.83
N VAL A 140 -11.58 -4.01 18.80
CA VAL A 140 -10.66 -4.45 19.85
C VAL A 140 -11.43 -5.02 21.02
N PRO A 141 -11.32 -6.34 21.32
CA PRO A 141 -11.97 -6.91 22.48
C PRO A 141 -11.43 -6.27 23.77
N GLY A 142 -12.29 -5.95 24.69
CA GLY A 142 -11.90 -5.33 25.94
C GLY A 142 -11.70 -3.84 25.88
N GLY A 143 -11.43 -3.29 24.70
CA GLY A 143 -11.32 -1.85 24.54
C GLY A 143 -12.61 -1.13 24.81
N THR A 144 -13.71 -1.82 24.60
CA THR A 144 -15.05 -1.28 24.82
C THR A 144 -15.53 -1.35 26.24
N GLU A 145 -14.92 -2.19 27.04
CA GLU A 145 -15.31 -2.34 28.43
C GLU A 145 -14.57 -1.40 29.36
N ALA A 146 -13.64 -0.73 28.82
CA ALA A 146 -12.81 0.15 29.61
C ALA A 146 -13.62 1.21 30.35
#